data_338f1293512706ff6ccb9d122550b527
#
_entry.id   338f1293512706ff6ccb9d122550b527
#
_cell.length_a   1.000
_cell.length_b   1.000
_cell.length_c   1.000
_cell.angle_alpha   90.00
_cell.angle_beta   90.00
_cell.angle_gamma   90.00
#
_symmetry.space_group_name_H-M   'P 1'
#
loop_
_entity.id
_entity.type
_entity.pdbx_description
1 polymer ?
#
loop_
_entity_poly.entity_id
_entity_poly.type
_entity_poly.pdbx_seq_one_letter_code
_entity_poly.pdbx_strand_id
1 'polypeptide(L)'
;MKVVTSNPESDTDLAARFTLEAEPLLDMLSRGARRLTHSDADAEDLLQDALMHAYAGFHTFSDGTNFKAWLFRILHNRWISGHRSKQ
;
A
#
# COMPACT_ATOMS: atom_id res chain seq x y z
N MET A 1 -10.77 -27.44 12.40
CA MET A 1 -10.51 -27.09 11.88
C MET A 1 -9.79 -26.74 11.64
N LYS A 2 -9.75 -26.67 11.47
CA LYS A 2 -9.02 -26.34 10.96
C LYS A 2 -8.60 -25.52 10.68
N VAL A 3 -8.85 -25.44 10.77
CA VAL A 3 -8.42 -24.77 10.43
C VAL A 3 -7.71 -24.17 10.25
N VAL A 4 -7.96 -23.93 10.23
CA VAL A 4 -7.25 -23.25 10.01
C VAL A 4 -6.06 -23.21 9.86
N THR A 5 -5.97 -23.44 10.24
CA THR A 5 -4.76 -23.59 10.18
C THR A 5 -4.00 -24.01 9.17
N SER A 6 -4.44 -24.52 8.47
CA SER A 6 -3.72 -24.93 7.30
C SER A 6 -3.40 -23.77 6.40
N ASN A 7 -3.87 -22.63 6.74
CA ASN A 7 -3.51 -21.41 6.03
C ASN A 7 -2.31 -20.77 6.72
N PRO A 8 -1.11 -20.82 6.09
CA PRO A 8 0.07 -20.23 6.72
C PRO A 8 -0.01 -18.73 6.83
N GLU A 9 -0.92 -18.12 6.10
CA GLU A 9 -1.05 -16.67 6.08
C GLU A 9 -2.32 -16.25 6.80
N SER A 10 -2.27 -16.30 8.11
CA SER A 10 -3.35 -15.72 8.90
C SER A 10 -3.33 -14.21 8.72
N ASP A 11 -4.38 -13.53 9.16
CA ASP A 11 -4.44 -12.08 9.07
C ASP A 11 -3.25 -11.43 9.77
N THR A 12 -2.85 -11.98 10.92
CA THR A 12 -1.72 -11.45 11.67
C THR A 12 -0.42 -11.61 10.88
N ASP A 13 -0.23 -12.79 10.28
CA ASP A 13 0.98 -13.05 9.50
C ASP A 13 1.04 -12.16 8.27
N LEU A 14 -0.10 -11.96 7.62
CA LEU A 14 -0.18 -11.12 6.45
C LEU A 14 0.16 -9.67 6.81
N ALA A 15 -0.38 -9.18 7.92
CA ALA A 15 -0.10 -7.83 8.38
C ALA A 15 1.38 -7.65 8.69
N ALA A 16 1.99 -8.63 9.35
CA ALA A 16 3.40 -8.58 9.69
C ALA A 16 4.27 -8.55 8.43
N ARG A 17 3.95 -9.39 7.47
CA ARG A 17 4.69 -9.43 6.21
C ARG A 17 4.57 -8.11 5.45
N PHE A 18 3.35 -7.59 5.40
CA PHE A 18 3.13 -6.32 4.71
C PHE A 18 3.95 -5.21 5.36
N THR A 19 3.93 -5.15 6.69
CA THR A 19 4.66 -4.14 7.44
C THR A 19 6.15 -4.23 7.16
N LEU A 20 6.69 -5.44 7.20
CA LEU A 20 8.12 -5.66 6.96
C LEU A 20 8.53 -5.21 5.56
N GLU A 21 7.68 -5.46 4.58
CA GLU A 21 7.98 -5.09 3.20
C GLU A 21 7.79 -3.59 2.96
N ALA A 22 6.76 -3.01 3.57
CA ALA A 22 6.38 -1.63 3.29
C ALA A 22 7.18 -0.61 4.08
N GLU A 23 7.55 -0.96 5.31
CA GLU A 23 8.20 -0.01 6.21
C GLU A 23 9.44 0.65 5.61
N PRO A 24 10.37 -0.10 4.99
CA PRO A 24 11.54 0.52 4.38
C PRO A 24 11.22 1.49 3.25
N LEU A 25 10.02 1.40 2.70
CA LEU A 25 9.62 2.22 1.57
C LEU A 25 8.76 3.42 1.95
N LEU A 26 8.39 3.54 3.23
CA LEU A 26 7.47 4.60 3.66
C LEU A 26 8.00 6.00 3.35
N ASP A 27 9.29 6.20 3.56
CA ASP A 27 9.91 7.50 3.28
C ASP A 27 9.78 7.87 1.81
N MET A 28 10.08 6.91 0.95
CA MET A 28 10.00 7.14 -0.49
C MET A 28 8.58 7.38 -0.94
N LEU A 29 7.64 6.61 -0.38
CA LEU A 29 6.23 6.78 -0.69
C LEU A 29 5.74 8.15 -0.23
N SER A 30 6.16 8.57 0.96
CA SER A 30 5.78 9.86 1.50
C SER A 30 6.26 11.00 0.60
N ARG A 31 7.50 10.90 0.15
CA ARG A 31 8.05 11.90 -0.76
C ARG A 31 7.29 11.92 -2.09
N GLY A 32 6.95 10.74 -2.59
CA GLY A 32 6.17 10.64 -3.81
C GLY A 32 4.80 11.28 -3.66
N ALA A 33 4.15 11.03 -2.52
CA ALA A 33 2.85 11.60 -2.25
C ALA A 33 2.93 13.12 -2.18
N ARG A 34 3.97 13.66 -1.54
CA ARG A 34 4.15 15.11 -1.46
C ARG A 34 4.37 15.75 -2.82
N ARG A 35 5.09 15.04 -3.68
CA ARG A 35 5.33 15.51 -5.03
C ARG A 35 4.03 15.63 -5.83
N LEU A 36 3.15 14.67 -5.62
CA LEU A 36 1.89 14.62 -6.37
C LEU A 36 0.87 15.62 -5.86
N THR A 37 0.85 15.88 -4.56
CA THR A 37 -0.24 16.63 -3.94
C THR A 37 0.10 18.07 -3.60
N HIS A 38 1.38 18.38 -3.40
CA HIS A 38 1.84 19.73 -3.06
C HIS A 38 1.35 20.24 -1.71
N SER A 39 0.88 19.35 -0.85
CA SER A 39 0.38 19.70 0.48
C SER A 39 0.69 18.55 1.42
N ASP A 40 1.19 18.87 2.62
CA ASP A 40 1.52 17.82 3.59
C ASP A 40 0.28 17.03 4.02
N ALA A 41 -0.83 17.74 4.24
CA ALA A 41 -2.06 17.08 4.66
C ALA A 41 -2.58 16.15 3.57
N ASP A 42 -2.59 16.63 2.35
CA ASP A 42 -3.07 15.81 1.22
C ASP A 42 -2.14 14.64 0.96
N ALA A 43 -0.83 14.86 1.12
CA ALA A 43 0.13 13.80 0.94
C ALA A 43 -0.08 12.68 1.94
N GLU A 44 -0.33 13.05 3.19
CA GLU A 44 -0.57 12.07 4.24
C GLU A 44 -1.83 11.27 3.98
N ASP A 45 -2.89 11.96 3.56
CA ASP A 45 -4.13 11.27 3.21
C ASP A 45 -3.92 10.30 2.05
N LEU A 46 -3.19 10.75 1.04
CA LEU A 46 -2.91 9.89 -0.11
C LEU A 46 -2.09 8.68 0.29
N LEU A 47 -1.07 8.89 1.13
CA LEU A 47 -0.24 7.79 1.59
C LEU A 47 -1.05 6.77 2.36
N GLN A 48 -1.90 7.22 3.28
CA GLN A 48 -2.74 6.31 4.05
C GLN A 48 -3.69 5.53 3.14
N ASP A 49 -4.33 6.23 2.22
CA ASP A 49 -5.25 5.61 1.28
C ASP A 49 -4.54 4.54 0.45
N ALA A 50 -3.35 4.87 -0.03
CA ALA A 50 -2.57 3.93 -0.83
C ALA A 50 -2.18 2.70 -0.02
N LEU A 51 -1.75 2.91 1.24
CA LEU A 51 -1.35 1.79 2.08
C LEU A 51 -2.53 0.90 2.42
N MET A 52 -3.69 1.48 2.66
CA MET A 52 -4.89 0.69 2.92
C MET A 52 -5.26 -0.16 1.71
N HIS A 53 -5.21 0.41 0.53
CA HIS A 53 -5.49 -0.34 -0.69
C HIS A 53 -4.44 -1.40 -0.95
N ALA A 54 -3.18 -1.08 -0.67
CA ALA A 54 -2.10 -2.05 -0.85
C ALA A 54 -2.28 -3.22 0.09
N TYR A 55 -2.62 -2.95 1.34
CA TYR A 55 -2.80 -4.02 2.30
C TYR A 55 -3.98 -4.90 1.90
N ALA A 56 -5.08 -4.29 1.47
CA ALA A 56 -6.26 -5.03 1.05
C ALA A 56 -5.95 -5.94 -0.14
N GLY A 57 -5.04 -5.51 -1.01
CA GLY A 57 -4.68 -6.29 -2.19
C GLY A 57 -3.41 -7.12 -2.04
N PHE A 58 -2.78 -7.07 -0.86
CA PHE A 58 -1.49 -7.72 -0.67
C PHE A 58 -1.56 -9.23 -0.90
N HIS A 59 -2.68 -9.83 -0.59
CA HIS A 59 -2.85 -11.28 -0.79
C HIS A 59 -2.76 -11.67 -2.28
N THR A 60 -2.92 -10.70 -3.18
CA THR A 60 -2.78 -10.96 -4.61
C THR A 60 -1.38 -10.67 -5.13
N PHE A 61 -0.55 -10.05 -4.29
CA PHE A 61 0.83 -9.74 -4.70
C PHE A 61 1.65 -11.02 -4.79
N SER A 62 2.36 -11.19 -5.89
CA SER A 62 3.18 -12.38 -6.11
C SER A 62 4.60 -12.14 -5.61
N ASP A 63 5.08 -13.04 -4.76
CA ASP A 63 6.46 -13.00 -4.33
C ASP A 63 7.37 -13.09 -5.54
N GLY A 64 8.48 -12.40 -5.48
CA GLY A 64 9.43 -12.42 -6.57
C GLY A 64 9.23 -11.30 -7.57
N THR A 65 8.11 -10.57 -7.47
CA THR A 65 7.91 -9.39 -8.28
C THR A 65 8.37 -8.16 -7.49
N ASN A 66 8.38 -7.01 -8.15
CA ASN A 66 8.90 -5.80 -7.56
C ASN A 66 7.84 -5.13 -6.68
N PHE A 67 7.96 -5.35 -5.37
CA PHE A 67 7.01 -4.81 -4.40
C PHE A 67 7.00 -3.28 -4.42
N LYS A 68 8.17 -2.68 -4.53
CA LYS A 68 8.29 -1.23 -4.59
C LYS A 68 7.51 -0.66 -5.75
N ALA A 69 7.68 -1.22 -6.93
CA ALA A 69 6.96 -0.77 -8.12
C ALA A 69 5.45 -0.96 -7.95
N TRP A 70 5.06 -2.06 -7.33
CA TRP A 70 3.66 -2.37 -7.07
C TRP A 70 3.04 -1.32 -6.15
N LEU A 71 3.74 -0.97 -5.08
CA LEU A 71 3.26 0.05 -4.14
C LEU A 71 3.16 1.42 -4.80
N PHE A 72 4.17 1.79 -5.58
CA PHE A 72 4.15 3.09 -6.25
C PHE A 72 3.05 3.18 -7.29
N ARG A 73 2.75 2.07 -7.94
CA ARG A 73 1.63 2.02 -8.87
C ARG A 73 0.32 2.28 -8.14
N ILE A 74 0.16 1.67 -6.97
CA ILE A 74 -1.05 1.87 -6.17
C ILE A 74 -1.15 3.33 -5.74
N LEU A 75 -0.04 3.90 -5.26
CA LEU A 75 -0.01 5.29 -4.85
C LEU A 75 -0.46 6.21 -5.99
N HIS A 76 0.10 5.99 -7.17
CA HIS A 76 -0.23 6.80 -8.32
C HIS A 76 -1.69 6.64 -8.73
N ASN A 77 -2.17 5.40 -8.73
CA ASN A 77 -3.56 5.11 -9.08
C ASN A 77 -4.53 5.74 -8.10
N ARG A 78 -4.19 5.72 -6.81
CA ARG A 78 -5.06 6.35 -5.82
C ARG A 78 -5.06 7.86 -5.94
N TRP A 79 -3.92 8.44 -6.32
CA TRP A 79 -3.87 9.87 -6.56
C TRP A 79 -4.76 10.26 -7.75
N ILE A 80 -4.68 9.50 -8.84
CA ILE A 80 -5.51 9.76 -10.01
C ILE A 80 -6.99 9.63 -9.66
N SER A 81 -7.36 8.58 -8.93
CA SER A 81 -8.76 8.37 -8.52
C SER A 81 -9.28 9.53 -7.70
N GLY A 82 -8.50 9.97 -6.72
CA GLY A 82 -8.90 11.07 -5.88
C GLY A 82 -9.02 12.37 -6.63
N HIS A 83 -8.07 12.59 -7.53
CA HIS A 83 -8.05 13.80 -8.32
C HIS A 83 -9.28 13.87 -9.23
N ARG A 84 -9.62 12.74 -9.82
CA ARG A 84 -10.80 12.67 -10.69
C ARG A 84 -12.07 12.89 -9.90
N SER A 85 -12.13 12.36 -8.70
CA SER A 85 -13.33 12.49 -7.87
C SER A 85 -13.63 13.93 -7.50
N LYS A 86 -12.59 14.76 -7.45
CA LYS A 86 -12.76 16.15 -7.07
C LYS A 86 -13.24 17.04 -8.19
N GLN A 87 -13.31 16.50 -9.38
CA GLN A 87 -13.78 17.26 -10.53
C GLN A 87 -15.31 17.10 -10.74
#